data_58caca9a8f4cd78766677a2fe41d6401
#
_entry.id   58caca9a8f4cd78766677a2fe41d6401
#
_cell.length_a   1.000
_cell.length_b   1.000
_cell.length_c   1.000
_cell.angle_alpha   90.00
_cell.angle_beta   90.00
_cell.angle_gamma   90.00
#
_symmetry.space_group_name_H-M   'P 1'
#
loop_
_entity.id
_entity.type
_entity.pdbx_description
1 polymer ?
#
loop_
_entity_poly.entity_id
_entity_poly.type
_entity_poly.pdbx_seq_one_letter_code
_entity_poly.pdbx_strand_id
1 'polypeptide(L)'
;MNDASNITASKTITSWRTPALVIGFGSLIALIAFGPRSTLGFFLTPLSSANHWGRDVFAFALALQNLLWGIGQQLGGIIADRFGSVRVLCGGALLYAAGLVLMAHATSAPMLDFSAGVLIGFGLAGCSFPVVLAALGKIVPLQYRSLAFGFGTAAGSFGQFLYSPVAVALMDTFGWQQTLVTFAASLLAVLPLSLALATPPETTHAAGSQSLRQALGEAFAHRSYVLLVLGFFTCGFQLQFITVHLPSYLVDRGLSAQVGGWTIATIGLFNIVGSVSAGWLGGLVFDRTGSYTMVWWLAILFGVLSALINMPIVEKPVARVAAVPA
;
A
#
# COMPACT_ATOMS: atom_id res chain seq x y z
N MET A 1 -37.29 15.50 39.80
CA MET A 1 -36.27 14.84 40.67
C MET A 1 -35.72 13.69 39.90
N ASN A 2 -34.40 13.82 39.55
CA ASN A 2 -33.43 12.80 39.26
C ASN A 2 -33.71 11.82 38.11
N ASP A 3 -32.99 12.00 37.00
CA ASP A 3 -31.90 11.05 36.72
C ASP A 3 -30.86 11.66 35.78
N ALA A 4 -29.89 12.28 36.43
CA ALA A 4 -28.65 12.73 35.80
C ALA A 4 -27.56 11.67 36.08
N SER A 5 -27.67 10.46 35.50
CA SER A 5 -26.69 9.39 35.76
C SER A 5 -26.44 8.45 34.59
N ASN A 6 -26.39 8.96 33.36
CA ASN A 6 -25.94 8.12 32.23
C ASN A 6 -25.00 8.85 31.25
N ILE A 7 -24.15 9.71 31.78
CA ILE A 7 -23.03 10.27 31.05
C ILE A 7 -21.79 9.81 31.80
N THR A 8 -21.20 8.71 31.41
CA THR A 8 -19.77 8.43 31.62
C THR A 8 -19.43 6.98 31.27
N ALA A 9 -19.35 6.69 30.00
CA ALA A 9 -18.43 5.66 29.54
C ALA A 9 -17.45 6.33 28.54
N SER A 10 -16.84 7.42 28.95
CA SER A 10 -15.56 7.87 28.38
C SER A 10 -14.53 6.80 28.73
N LYS A 11 -14.34 5.82 27.83
CA LYS A 11 -13.22 4.89 27.91
C LYS A 11 -11.96 5.73 27.96
N THR A 12 -11.31 5.75 29.10
CA THR A 12 -10.00 6.32 29.36
C THR A 12 -9.03 5.87 28.28
N ILE A 13 -8.82 6.75 27.29
CA ILE A 13 -7.67 6.68 26.42
C ILE A 13 -6.49 6.73 27.38
N THR A 14 -5.65 5.69 27.38
CA THR A 14 -4.41 5.67 28.16
C THR A 14 -3.68 6.98 27.90
N SER A 15 -3.22 7.68 28.92
CA SER A 15 -2.81 9.10 28.86
C SER A 15 -1.76 9.45 27.79
N TRP A 16 -1.03 8.45 27.25
CA TRP A 16 -0.01 8.61 26.20
C TRP A 16 -0.58 8.55 24.75
N ARG A 17 -1.81 8.02 24.54
CA ARG A 17 -2.41 7.84 23.19
C ARG A 17 -3.16 9.10 22.76
N THR A 18 -2.44 10.20 22.59
CA THR A 18 -3.03 11.41 22.03
C THR A 18 -3.39 11.22 20.55
N PRO A 19 -4.40 11.92 19.99
CA PRO A 19 -4.75 11.81 18.58
C PRO A 19 -3.56 12.05 17.64
N ALA A 20 -2.67 12.97 17.97
CA ALA A 20 -1.47 13.26 17.18
C ALA A 20 -0.51 12.06 17.15
N LEU A 21 -0.26 11.41 18.28
CA LEU A 21 0.60 10.22 18.35
C LEU A 21 -0.03 9.03 17.61
N VAL A 22 -1.33 8.83 17.76
CA VAL A 22 -2.05 7.75 17.06
C VAL A 22 -1.99 7.95 15.54
N ILE A 23 -2.21 9.18 15.07
CA ILE A 23 -2.08 9.52 13.64
C ILE A 23 -0.64 9.35 13.18
N GLY A 24 0.35 9.84 13.93
CA GLY A 24 1.76 9.73 13.60
C GLY A 24 2.23 8.28 13.50
N PHE A 25 1.89 7.43 14.47
CA PHE A 25 2.25 6.01 14.44
C PHE A 25 1.51 5.24 13.35
N GLY A 26 0.22 5.53 13.12
CA GLY A 26 -0.52 4.96 12.00
C GLY A 26 0.09 5.32 10.64
N SER A 27 0.47 6.58 10.47
CA SER A 27 1.16 7.05 9.28
C SER A 27 2.52 6.37 9.10
N LEU A 28 3.29 6.20 10.17
CA LEU A 28 4.59 5.53 10.14
C LEU A 28 4.45 4.05 9.80
N ILE A 29 3.43 3.35 10.33
CA ILE A 29 3.12 1.97 9.94
C ILE A 29 2.79 1.90 8.44
N ALA A 30 1.95 2.80 7.93
CA ALA A 30 1.60 2.85 6.51
C ALA A 30 2.84 3.08 5.62
N LEU A 31 3.74 3.96 6.03
CA LEU A 31 5.01 4.23 5.35
C LEU A 31 5.90 2.99 5.30
N ILE A 32 6.12 2.35 6.46
CA ILE A 32 6.99 1.16 6.60
C ILE A 32 6.41 -0.04 5.85
N ALA A 33 5.09 -0.23 5.86
CA ALA A 33 4.45 -1.35 5.17
C ALA A 33 4.44 -1.18 3.65
N PHE A 34 4.21 0.04 3.14
CA PHE A 34 4.11 0.29 1.71
C PHE A 34 5.48 0.50 1.04
N GLY A 35 6.48 1.00 1.78
CA GLY A 35 7.82 1.29 1.26
C GLY A 35 8.48 0.10 0.57
N PRO A 36 8.76 -1.01 1.27
CA PRO A 36 9.39 -2.18 0.66
C PRO A 36 8.60 -2.74 -0.53
N ARG A 37 7.26 -2.76 -0.45
CA ARG A 37 6.41 -3.23 -1.54
C ARG A 37 6.64 -2.46 -2.84
N SER A 38 6.74 -1.15 -2.74
CA SER A 38 6.91 -0.26 -3.91
C SER A 38 8.27 -0.44 -4.61
N THR A 39 9.23 -1.07 -3.94
CA THR A 39 10.59 -1.30 -4.44
C THR A 39 10.82 -2.69 -5.00
N LEU A 40 9.84 -3.60 -4.91
CA LEU A 40 10.03 -5.00 -5.33
C LEU A 40 10.45 -5.13 -6.79
N GLY A 41 10.06 -4.20 -7.66
CA GLY A 41 10.47 -4.18 -9.06
C GLY A 41 11.99 -4.07 -9.28
N PHE A 42 12.73 -3.46 -8.34
CA PHE A 42 14.19 -3.37 -8.43
C PHE A 42 14.88 -4.72 -8.24
N PHE A 43 14.24 -5.66 -7.54
CA PHE A 43 14.77 -7.00 -7.29
C PHE A 43 14.53 -7.98 -8.44
N LEU A 44 13.70 -7.62 -9.44
CA LEU A 44 13.39 -8.48 -10.59
C LEU A 44 14.67 -8.91 -11.33
N THR A 45 15.48 -7.98 -11.78
CA THR A 45 16.69 -8.28 -12.55
C THR A 45 17.75 -9.00 -11.73
N PRO A 46 18.17 -8.52 -10.52
CA PRO A 46 19.19 -9.20 -9.73
C PRO A 46 18.79 -10.63 -9.33
N LEU A 47 17.54 -10.83 -8.91
CA LEU A 47 17.07 -12.14 -8.47
C LEU A 47 16.93 -13.13 -9.63
N SER A 48 16.41 -12.66 -10.77
CA SER A 48 16.31 -13.48 -11.98
C SER A 48 17.69 -13.86 -12.52
N SER A 49 18.63 -12.93 -12.53
CA SER A 49 20.01 -13.20 -13.00
C SER A 49 20.77 -14.14 -12.07
N ALA A 50 20.63 -13.97 -10.74
CA ALA A 50 21.32 -14.82 -9.76
C ALA A 50 20.88 -16.29 -9.81
N ASN A 51 19.63 -16.56 -10.18
CA ASN A 51 19.06 -17.90 -10.22
C ASN A 51 18.88 -18.44 -11.66
N HIS A 52 19.26 -17.68 -12.68
CA HIS A 52 19.04 -18.02 -14.09
C HIS A 52 17.57 -18.25 -14.44
N TRP A 53 16.66 -17.51 -13.82
CA TRP A 53 15.22 -17.58 -14.08
C TRP A 53 14.76 -16.58 -15.12
N GLY A 54 13.69 -16.93 -15.84
CA GLY A 54 12.94 -15.98 -16.64
C GLY A 54 12.26 -14.93 -15.76
N ARG A 55 11.96 -13.77 -16.33
CA ARG A 55 11.21 -12.70 -15.63
C ARG A 55 9.78 -13.10 -15.30
N ASP A 56 9.24 -14.08 -16.00
CA ASP A 56 7.93 -14.67 -15.78
C ASP A 56 7.80 -15.29 -14.40
N VAL A 57 8.84 -15.94 -13.88
CA VAL A 57 8.87 -16.53 -12.53
C VAL A 57 8.65 -15.45 -11.47
N PHE A 58 9.38 -14.34 -11.56
CA PHE A 58 9.22 -13.23 -10.64
C PHE A 58 7.85 -12.54 -10.80
N ALA A 59 7.43 -12.33 -12.04
CA ALA A 59 6.13 -11.71 -12.34
C ALA A 59 4.97 -12.56 -11.81
N PHE A 60 5.06 -13.88 -11.91
CA PHE A 60 4.05 -14.79 -11.35
C PHE A 60 3.99 -14.71 -9.82
N ALA A 61 5.14 -14.72 -9.14
CA ALA A 61 5.19 -14.55 -7.69
C ALA A 61 4.52 -13.23 -7.23
N LEU A 62 4.76 -12.12 -7.95
CA LEU A 62 4.11 -10.84 -7.65
C LEU A 62 2.61 -10.82 -8.02
N ALA A 63 2.20 -11.52 -9.07
CA ALA A 63 0.79 -11.68 -9.39
C ALA A 63 0.06 -12.45 -8.29
N LEU A 64 0.64 -13.55 -7.82
CA LEU A 64 0.15 -14.32 -6.68
C LEU A 64 0.08 -13.47 -5.40
N GLN A 65 1.13 -12.66 -5.15
CA GLN A 65 1.16 -11.70 -4.03
C GLN A 65 -0.03 -10.74 -4.05
N ASN A 66 -0.32 -10.13 -5.20
CA ASN A 66 -1.41 -9.16 -5.31
C ASN A 66 -2.78 -9.84 -5.17
N LEU A 67 -2.94 -11.05 -5.71
CA LEU A 67 -4.16 -11.85 -5.54
C LEU A 67 -4.41 -12.16 -4.06
N LEU A 68 -3.41 -12.69 -3.37
CA LEU A 68 -3.52 -13.06 -1.97
C LEU A 68 -3.62 -11.84 -1.05
N TRP A 69 -2.98 -10.73 -1.39
CA TRP A 69 -3.18 -9.45 -0.72
C TRP A 69 -4.65 -9.00 -0.82
N GLY A 70 -5.25 -9.04 -2.02
CA GLY A 70 -6.65 -8.67 -2.23
C GLY A 70 -7.63 -9.55 -1.42
N ILE A 71 -7.45 -10.87 -1.47
CA ILE A 71 -8.26 -11.82 -0.71
C ILE A 71 -8.00 -11.65 0.80
N GLY A 72 -6.75 -11.54 1.19
CA GLY A 72 -6.32 -11.43 2.58
C GLY A 72 -6.80 -10.14 3.27
N GLN A 73 -6.99 -9.05 2.53
CA GLN A 73 -7.52 -7.80 3.11
C GLN A 73 -8.90 -7.98 3.75
N GLN A 74 -9.78 -8.76 3.12
CA GLN A 74 -11.11 -9.05 3.68
C GLN A 74 -10.99 -9.86 4.97
N LEU A 75 -10.11 -10.86 4.97
CA LEU A 75 -9.84 -11.68 6.15
C LEU A 75 -9.19 -10.86 7.26
N GLY A 76 -8.23 -10.00 6.91
CA GLY A 76 -7.56 -9.09 7.82
C GLY A 76 -8.52 -8.14 8.53
N GLY A 77 -9.51 -7.59 7.81
CA GLY A 77 -10.58 -6.77 8.37
C GLY A 77 -11.41 -7.53 9.40
N ILE A 78 -11.90 -8.71 9.04
CA ILE A 78 -12.71 -9.58 9.93
C ILE A 78 -11.92 -9.96 11.21
N ILE A 79 -10.64 -10.31 11.04
CA ILE A 79 -9.78 -10.67 12.17
C ILE A 79 -9.52 -9.44 13.06
N ALA A 80 -9.31 -8.26 12.46
CA ALA A 80 -9.11 -7.01 13.19
C ALA A 80 -10.34 -6.63 14.01
N ASP A 81 -11.53 -6.81 13.48
CA ASP A 81 -12.79 -6.55 14.20
C ASP A 81 -12.98 -7.53 15.37
N ARG A 82 -12.69 -8.80 15.15
CA ARG A 82 -12.89 -9.84 16.17
C ARG A 82 -11.81 -9.87 17.24
N PHE A 83 -10.55 -9.65 16.88
CA PHE A 83 -9.40 -9.86 17.76
C PHE A 83 -8.60 -8.58 18.06
N GLY A 84 -9.00 -7.45 17.47
CA GLY A 84 -8.31 -6.17 17.58
C GLY A 84 -7.21 -5.98 16.52
N SER A 85 -6.94 -4.72 16.20
CA SER A 85 -6.02 -4.31 15.12
C SER A 85 -4.56 -4.72 15.38
N VAL A 86 -4.09 -4.71 16.65
CA VAL A 86 -2.69 -5.02 16.99
C VAL A 86 -2.28 -6.41 16.52
N ARG A 87 -3.13 -7.42 16.77
CA ARG A 87 -2.80 -8.81 16.38
C ARG A 87 -2.66 -8.97 14.88
N VAL A 88 -3.51 -8.29 14.12
CA VAL A 88 -3.48 -8.33 12.65
C VAL A 88 -2.25 -7.59 12.12
N LEU A 89 -1.96 -6.41 12.64
CA LEU A 89 -0.78 -5.64 12.27
C LEU A 89 0.52 -6.38 12.59
N CYS A 90 0.63 -6.94 13.80
CA CYS A 90 1.81 -7.73 14.21
C CYS A 90 1.95 -9.01 13.37
N GLY A 91 0.87 -9.77 13.20
CA GLY A 91 0.89 -10.99 12.39
C GLY A 91 1.26 -10.70 10.94
N GLY A 92 0.68 -9.64 10.37
CA GLY A 92 1.00 -9.17 9.02
C GLY A 92 2.46 -8.75 8.88
N ALA A 93 2.99 -7.96 9.83
CA ALA A 93 4.38 -7.53 9.82
C ALA A 93 5.36 -8.71 9.91
N LEU A 94 5.08 -9.69 10.76
CA LEU A 94 5.90 -10.89 10.90
C LEU A 94 5.87 -11.76 9.64
N LEU A 95 4.69 -11.99 9.05
CA LEU A 95 4.56 -12.72 7.78
C LEU A 95 5.31 -12.01 6.65
N TYR A 96 5.18 -10.69 6.58
CA TYR A 96 5.85 -9.91 5.56
C TYR A 96 7.37 -9.93 5.75
N ALA A 97 7.86 -9.72 6.96
CA ALA A 97 9.29 -9.79 7.28
C ALA A 97 9.86 -11.19 6.98
N ALA A 98 9.18 -12.26 7.39
CA ALA A 98 9.56 -13.63 7.07
C ALA A 98 9.59 -13.88 5.56
N GLY A 99 8.59 -13.37 4.83
CA GLY A 99 8.55 -13.45 3.37
C GLY A 99 9.74 -12.79 2.71
N LEU A 100 10.14 -11.56 3.14
CA LEU A 100 11.31 -10.86 2.61
C LEU A 100 12.62 -11.61 2.91
N VAL A 101 12.78 -12.13 4.13
CA VAL A 101 13.96 -12.94 4.47
C VAL A 101 14.04 -14.22 3.64
N LEU A 102 12.93 -14.95 3.50
CA LEU A 102 12.89 -16.13 2.66
C LEU A 102 13.14 -15.81 1.19
N MET A 103 12.60 -14.70 0.68
CA MET A 103 12.83 -14.23 -0.68
C MET A 103 14.30 -13.92 -0.92
N ALA A 104 15.02 -13.37 0.05
CA ALA A 104 16.46 -13.10 -0.03
C ALA A 104 17.30 -14.39 -0.21
N HIS A 105 16.78 -15.54 0.22
CA HIS A 105 17.44 -16.83 0.17
C HIS A 105 16.76 -17.81 -0.82
N ALA A 106 15.84 -17.30 -1.66
CA ALA A 106 15.11 -18.15 -2.60
C ALA A 106 16.03 -18.70 -3.68
N THR A 107 16.12 -20.04 -3.75
CA THR A 107 16.91 -20.79 -4.72
C THR A 107 16.07 -21.59 -5.71
N SER A 108 14.74 -21.58 -5.55
CA SER A 108 13.80 -22.26 -6.43
C SER A 108 12.55 -21.42 -6.66
N ALA A 109 11.92 -21.56 -7.84
CA ALA A 109 10.71 -20.85 -8.17
C ALA A 109 9.57 -21.08 -7.16
N PRO A 110 9.27 -22.33 -6.70
CA PRO A 110 8.25 -22.54 -5.65
C PRO A 110 8.57 -21.83 -4.32
N MET A 111 9.85 -21.71 -3.95
CA MET A 111 10.27 -20.98 -2.77
C MET A 111 10.02 -19.47 -2.92
N LEU A 112 10.25 -18.94 -4.12
CA LEU A 112 9.93 -17.56 -4.46
C LEU A 112 8.41 -17.32 -4.42
N ASP A 113 7.61 -18.21 -5.00
CA ASP A 113 6.15 -18.13 -5.00
C ASP A 113 5.60 -18.17 -3.57
N PHE A 114 6.15 -19.04 -2.72
CA PHE A 114 5.75 -19.12 -1.33
C PHE A 114 6.18 -17.88 -0.53
N SER A 115 7.41 -17.41 -0.70
CA SER A 115 7.95 -16.26 0.05
C SER A 115 7.36 -14.94 -0.44
N ALA A 116 7.59 -14.60 -1.70
CA ALA A 116 7.15 -13.34 -2.30
C ALA A 116 5.65 -13.34 -2.61
N GLY A 117 5.08 -14.49 -3.03
CA GLY A 117 3.67 -14.61 -3.33
C GLY A 117 2.81 -14.76 -2.07
N VAL A 118 3.00 -15.85 -1.31
CA VAL A 118 2.09 -16.21 -0.22
C VAL A 118 2.37 -15.40 1.05
N LEU A 119 3.60 -15.47 1.58
CA LEU A 119 3.91 -14.83 2.86
C LEU A 119 3.83 -13.32 2.78
N ILE A 120 4.41 -12.70 1.75
CA ILE A 120 4.33 -11.25 1.57
C ILE A 120 2.89 -10.84 1.24
N GLY A 121 2.15 -11.61 0.43
CA GLY A 121 0.75 -11.32 0.09
C GLY A 121 -0.16 -11.22 1.32
N PHE A 122 -0.15 -12.24 2.17
CA PHE A 122 -0.90 -12.20 3.44
C PHE A 122 -0.31 -11.23 4.45
N GLY A 123 1.02 -11.07 4.48
CA GLY A 123 1.68 -10.06 5.29
C GLY A 123 1.22 -8.64 4.97
N LEU A 124 1.18 -8.30 3.70
CA LEU A 124 0.62 -7.03 3.21
C LEU A 124 -0.85 -6.86 3.58
N ALA A 125 -1.65 -7.92 3.50
CA ALA A 125 -3.06 -7.86 3.90
C ALA A 125 -3.23 -7.46 5.38
N GLY A 126 -2.39 -8.00 6.26
CA GLY A 126 -2.41 -7.67 7.69
C GLY A 126 -1.86 -6.29 8.02
N CYS A 127 -0.82 -5.82 7.32
CA CYS A 127 -0.24 -4.47 7.48
C CYS A 127 -0.84 -3.45 6.52
N SER A 128 -1.91 -3.80 5.79
CA SER A 128 -2.44 -2.98 4.71
C SER A 128 -2.98 -1.64 5.21
N PHE A 129 -2.91 -0.69 4.33
CA PHE A 129 -3.48 0.62 4.47
C PHE A 129 -4.94 0.63 4.98
N PRO A 130 -5.88 -0.21 4.45
CA PRO A 130 -7.22 -0.29 4.98
C PRO A 130 -7.30 -0.68 6.47
N VAL A 131 -6.44 -1.59 6.94
CA VAL A 131 -6.42 -1.99 8.37
C VAL A 131 -5.97 -0.82 9.25
N VAL A 132 -4.94 -0.09 8.82
CA VAL A 132 -4.48 1.13 9.53
C VAL A 132 -5.55 2.19 9.55
N LEU A 133 -6.20 2.49 8.41
CA LEU A 133 -7.27 3.48 8.33
C LEU A 133 -8.49 3.09 9.15
N ALA A 134 -8.89 1.82 9.13
CA ALA A 134 -9.99 1.34 9.96
C ALA A 134 -9.69 1.53 11.45
N ALA A 135 -8.47 1.22 11.89
CA ALA A 135 -8.04 1.46 13.27
C ALA A 135 -8.05 2.96 13.62
N LEU A 136 -7.50 3.81 12.75
CA LEU A 136 -7.53 5.27 12.93
C LEU A 136 -8.97 5.80 13.00
N GLY A 137 -9.86 5.32 12.12
CA GLY A 137 -11.27 5.70 12.12
C GLY A 137 -12.04 5.30 13.39
N LYS A 138 -11.61 4.22 14.07
CA LYS A 138 -12.20 3.78 15.35
C LYS A 138 -11.66 4.55 16.57
N ILE A 139 -10.39 4.97 16.53
CA ILE A 139 -9.69 5.55 17.68
C ILE A 139 -9.74 7.08 17.65
N VAL A 140 -9.56 7.68 16.47
CA VAL A 140 -9.42 9.13 16.31
C VAL A 140 -10.79 9.83 16.42
N PRO A 141 -10.94 10.91 17.21
CA PRO A 141 -12.16 11.72 17.28
C PRO A 141 -12.62 12.18 15.90
N LEU A 142 -13.94 12.32 15.71
CA LEU A 142 -14.56 12.66 14.43
C LEU A 142 -13.94 13.89 13.74
N GLN A 143 -13.64 14.94 14.51
CA GLN A 143 -13.03 16.18 14.03
C GLN A 143 -11.64 16.00 13.39
N TYR A 144 -10.88 14.94 13.73
CA TYR A 144 -9.54 14.67 13.21
C TYR A 144 -9.50 13.49 12.24
N ARG A 145 -10.62 12.80 11.96
CA ARG A 145 -10.63 11.61 11.09
C ARG A 145 -10.18 11.89 9.66
N SER A 146 -10.69 12.99 9.07
CA SER A 146 -10.29 13.39 7.72
C SER A 146 -8.77 13.64 7.62
N LEU A 147 -8.23 14.33 8.63
CA LEU A 147 -6.79 14.56 8.75
C LEU A 147 -6.01 13.24 8.89
N ALA A 148 -6.49 12.33 9.75
CA ALA A 148 -5.86 11.02 9.95
C ALA A 148 -5.82 10.19 8.67
N PHE A 149 -6.90 10.19 7.90
CA PHE A 149 -6.96 9.48 6.62
C PHE A 149 -6.06 10.11 5.57
N GLY A 150 -6.01 11.45 5.51
CA GLY A 150 -5.12 12.19 4.63
C GLY A 150 -3.64 11.89 4.92
N PHE A 151 -3.23 11.98 6.19
CA PHE A 151 -1.86 11.67 6.60
C PHE A 151 -1.49 10.19 6.37
N GLY A 152 -2.40 9.26 6.69
CA GLY A 152 -2.19 7.84 6.44
C GLY A 152 -1.96 7.56 4.96
N THR A 153 -2.77 8.16 4.06
CA THR A 153 -2.64 8.00 2.60
C THR A 153 -1.33 8.61 2.09
N ALA A 154 -1.03 9.84 2.50
CA ALA A 154 0.20 10.53 2.11
C ALA A 154 1.45 9.78 2.58
N ALA A 155 1.41 9.19 3.79
CA ALA A 155 2.54 8.44 4.35
C ALA A 155 2.86 7.17 3.54
N GLY A 156 1.86 6.47 3.00
CA GLY A 156 2.10 5.34 2.09
C GLY A 156 2.87 5.77 0.84
N SER A 157 2.43 6.85 0.19
CA SER A 157 3.11 7.41 -0.99
C SER A 157 4.49 7.99 -0.64
N PHE A 158 4.65 8.57 0.55
CA PHE A 158 5.94 9.02 1.05
C PHE A 158 6.88 7.84 1.32
N GLY A 159 6.35 6.69 1.77
CA GLY A 159 7.09 5.43 1.84
C GLY A 159 7.68 5.03 0.49
N GLN A 160 6.88 5.08 -0.58
CA GLN A 160 7.37 4.83 -1.94
C GLN A 160 8.48 5.81 -2.35
N PHE A 161 8.30 7.10 -2.08
CA PHE A 161 9.31 8.13 -2.35
C PHE A 161 10.63 7.85 -1.63
N LEU A 162 10.56 7.52 -0.34
CA LEU A 162 11.74 7.32 0.52
C LEU A 162 12.46 6.00 0.23
N TYR A 163 11.72 4.90 0.17
CA TYR A 163 12.32 3.56 0.03
C TYR A 163 12.94 3.32 -1.35
N SER A 164 12.46 3.98 -2.40
CA SER A 164 12.98 3.75 -3.75
C SER A 164 14.46 4.13 -3.90
N PRO A 165 14.94 5.35 -3.57
CA PRO A 165 16.36 5.66 -3.62
C PRO A 165 17.15 4.90 -2.53
N VAL A 166 16.55 4.64 -1.35
CA VAL A 166 17.19 3.84 -0.30
C VAL A 166 17.42 2.41 -0.76
N ALA A 167 16.46 1.79 -1.46
CA ALA A 167 16.62 0.46 -2.01
C ALA A 167 17.82 0.37 -2.95
N VAL A 168 17.94 1.31 -3.89
CA VAL A 168 19.05 1.35 -4.84
C VAL A 168 20.38 1.55 -4.11
N ALA A 169 20.46 2.49 -3.18
CA ALA A 169 21.68 2.75 -2.40
C ALA A 169 22.12 1.54 -1.57
N LEU A 170 21.17 0.84 -0.93
CA LEU A 170 21.48 -0.37 -0.18
C LEU A 170 21.91 -1.53 -1.09
N MET A 171 21.25 -1.67 -2.26
CA MET A 171 21.61 -2.71 -3.23
C MET A 171 22.99 -2.50 -3.80
N ASP A 172 23.39 -1.25 -4.08
CA ASP A 172 24.72 -0.90 -4.59
C ASP A 172 25.82 -1.15 -3.53
N THR A 173 25.49 -1.00 -2.23
CA THR A 173 26.46 -1.14 -1.14
C THR A 173 26.55 -2.55 -0.56
N PHE A 174 25.41 -3.17 -0.32
CA PHE A 174 25.30 -4.45 0.43
C PHE A 174 24.74 -5.60 -0.40
N GLY A 175 24.30 -5.32 -1.63
CA GLY A 175 23.64 -6.30 -2.48
C GLY A 175 22.15 -6.46 -2.18
N TRP A 176 21.47 -7.14 -3.10
CA TRP A 176 20.00 -7.24 -3.07
C TRP A 176 19.49 -8.12 -1.92
N GLN A 177 20.19 -9.19 -1.53
CA GLN A 177 19.79 -10.07 -0.42
C GLN A 177 19.75 -9.29 0.90
N GLN A 178 20.85 -8.57 1.19
CA GLN A 178 20.95 -7.81 2.44
C GLN A 178 19.96 -6.65 2.48
N THR A 179 19.64 -6.08 1.33
CA THR A 179 18.60 -5.04 1.23
C THR A 179 17.23 -5.59 1.63
N LEU A 180 16.85 -6.79 1.16
CA LEU A 180 15.61 -7.45 1.57
C LEU A 180 15.57 -7.74 3.07
N VAL A 181 16.68 -8.22 3.65
CA VAL A 181 16.79 -8.47 5.09
C VAL A 181 16.69 -7.15 5.89
N THR A 182 17.28 -6.08 5.41
CA THR A 182 17.18 -4.75 6.02
C THR A 182 15.73 -4.25 6.01
N PHE A 183 15.02 -4.44 4.90
CA PHE A 183 13.60 -4.12 4.83
C PHE A 183 12.74 -5.00 5.75
N ALA A 184 13.07 -6.28 5.87
CA ALA A 184 12.42 -7.15 6.84
C ALA A 184 12.61 -6.65 8.28
N ALA A 185 13.83 -6.21 8.62
CA ALA A 185 14.11 -5.63 9.93
C ALA A 185 13.31 -4.33 10.17
N SER A 186 13.16 -3.48 9.16
CA SER A 186 12.34 -2.27 9.28
C SER A 186 10.87 -2.56 9.59
N LEU A 187 10.32 -3.65 9.06
CA LEU A 187 8.94 -4.08 9.34
C LEU A 187 8.73 -4.49 10.80
N LEU A 188 9.75 -4.93 11.52
CA LEU A 188 9.63 -5.25 12.93
C LEU A 188 9.30 -4.02 13.79
N ALA A 189 9.60 -2.81 13.30
CA ALA A 189 9.17 -1.58 13.95
C ALA A 189 7.63 -1.43 14.01
N VAL A 190 6.90 -2.11 13.13
CA VAL A 190 5.43 -2.15 13.18
C VAL A 190 4.92 -2.77 14.49
N LEU A 191 5.66 -3.71 15.08
CA LEU A 191 5.26 -4.40 16.32
C LEU A 191 5.01 -3.40 17.46
N PRO A 192 6.00 -2.59 17.91
CA PRO A 192 5.76 -1.61 18.96
C PRO A 192 4.83 -0.48 18.51
N LEU A 193 4.89 -0.04 17.25
CA LEU A 193 4.04 1.05 16.74
C LEU A 193 2.56 0.66 16.72
N SER A 194 2.24 -0.61 16.49
CA SER A 194 0.87 -1.12 16.45
C SER A 194 0.13 -0.97 17.78
N LEU A 195 0.85 -0.89 18.91
CA LEU A 195 0.25 -0.70 20.23
C LEU A 195 -0.53 0.62 20.33
N ALA A 196 -0.09 1.65 19.59
CA ALA A 196 -0.81 2.91 19.53
C ALA A 196 -2.17 2.79 18.79
N LEU A 197 -2.28 1.83 17.88
CA LEU A 197 -3.50 1.57 17.11
C LEU A 197 -4.38 0.46 17.73
N ALA A 198 -4.15 0.07 19.00
CA ALA A 198 -4.94 -0.96 19.65
C ALA A 198 -6.43 -0.60 19.67
N THR A 199 -7.26 -1.37 18.98
CA THR A 199 -8.72 -1.30 19.04
C THR A 199 -9.24 -2.42 19.93
N PRO A 200 -10.27 -2.17 20.76
CA PRO A 200 -10.93 -3.26 21.47
C PRO A 200 -11.62 -4.18 20.45
N PRO A 201 -11.68 -5.49 20.74
CA PRO A 201 -12.50 -6.42 19.95
C PRO A 201 -13.96 -5.97 19.95
N GLU A 202 -14.63 -6.04 18.82
CA GLU A 202 -16.08 -5.82 18.76
C GLU A 202 -16.79 -7.06 19.32
N THR A 203 -17.39 -6.92 20.47
CA THR A 203 -18.14 -8.00 21.15
C THR A 203 -19.58 -8.14 20.64
N THR A 204 -20.04 -7.19 19.85
CA THR A 204 -21.41 -7.17 19.33
C THR A 204 -21.38 -7.42 17.82
N HIS A 205 -21.64 -8.67 17.43
CA HIS A 205 -22.29 -8.90 16.14
C HIS A 205 -23.68 -8.24 16.26
N ALA A 206 -23.87 -7.12 15.59
CA ALA A 206 -25.22 -6.54 15.48
C ALA A 206 -26.15 -7.66 14.96
N ALA A 207 -27.19 -7.96 15.74
CA ALA A 207 -28.22 -8.89 15.30
C ALA A 207 -28.78 -8.36 13.97
N GLY A 208 -28.43 -9.02 12.85
CA GLY A 208 -28.77 -8.55 11.51
C GLY A 208 -27.56 -8.32 10.57
N SER A 209 -26.33 -8.70 10.95
CA SER A 209 -25.19 -8.62 10.03
C SER A 209 -25.41 -9.55 8.83
N GLN A 210 -25.50 -8.96 7.65
CA GLN A 210 -25.57 -9.73 6.39
C GLN A 210 -24.38 -10.70 6.29
N SER A 211 -24.65 -11.89 5.75
CA SER A 211 -23.54 -12.80 5.41
C SER A 211 -22.69 -12.17 4.29
N LEU A 212 -21.38 -12.45 4.29
CA LEU A 212 -20.46 -11.97 3.24
C LEU A 212 -21.00 -12.28 1.82
N ARG A 213 -21.61 -13.44 1.64
CA ARG A 213 -22.22 -13.85 0.35
C ARG A 213 -23.40 -12.96 -0.04
N GLN A 214 -24.25 -12.60 0.91
CA GLN A 214 -25.37 -11.70 0.66
C GLN A 214 -24.91 -10.29 0.35
N ALA A 215 -23.95 -9.76 1.12
CA ALA A 215 -23.37 -8.43 0.90
C ALA A 215 -22.68 -8.33 -0.47
N LEU A 216 -21.89 -9.33 -0.86
CA LEU A 216 -21.27 -9.39 -2.19
C LEU A 216 -22.32 -9.53 -3.30
N GLY A 217 -23.33 -10.38 -3.13
CA GLY A 217 -24.41 -10.53 -4.10
C GLY A 217 -25.15 -9.23 -4.36
N GLU A 218 -25.48 -8.47 -3.31
CA GLU A 218 -26.11 -7.16 -3.40
C GLU A 218 -25.20 -6.13 -4.07
N ALA A 219 -23.92 -6.08 -3.67
CA ALA A 219 -22.94 -5.18 -4.25
C ALA A 219 -22.76 -5.42 -5.76
N PHE A 220 -22.59 -6.67 -6.19
CA PHE A 220 -22.43 -7.01 -7.61
C PHE A 220 -23.72 -6.88 -8.42
N ALA A 221 -24.88 -6.89 -7.80
CA ALA A 221 -26.14 -6.55 -8.45
C ALA A 221 -26.25 -5.05 -8.78
N HIS A 222 -25.45 -4.20 -8.09
CA HIS A 222 -25.48 -2.76 -8.28
C HIS A 222 -24.53 -2.32 -9.40
N ARG A 223 -25.09 -1.79 -10.51
CA ARG A 223 -24.30 -1.38 -11.69
C ARG A 223 -23.13 -0.43 -11.37
N SER A 224 -23.36 0.56 -10.51
CA SER A 224 -22.31 1.52 -10.14
C SER A 224 -21.14 0.86 -9.41
N TYR A 225 -21.40 -0.16 -8.60
CA TYR A 225 -20.35 -0.91 -7.92
C TYR A 225 -19.50 -1.71 -8.92
N VAL A 226 -20.13 -2.37 -9.89
CA VAL A 226 -19.42 -3.12 -10.93
C VAL A 226 -18.54 -2.20 -11.77
N LEU A 227 -19.06 -1.03 -12.17
CA LEU A 227 -18.27 -0.03 -12.91
C LEU A 227 -17.09 0.49 -12.08
N LEU A 228 -17.28 0.70 -10.79
CA LEU A 228 -16.20 1.10 -9.87
C LEU A 228 -15.11 0.02 -9.80
N VAL A 229 -15.49 -1.25 -9.66
CA VAL A 229 -14.55 -2.38 -9.63
C VAL A 229 -13.74 -2.47 -10.91
N LEU A 230 -14.39 -2.32 -12.08
CA LEU A 230 -13.71 -2.32 -13.38
C LEU A 230 -12.75 -1.13 -13.54
N GLY A 231 -13.14 0.06 -13.06
CA GLY A 231 -12.26 1.23 -13.03
C GLY A 231 -11.02 1.01 -12.16
N PHE A 232 -11.19 0.44 -10.97
CA PHE A 232 -10.06 0.09 -10.09
C PHE A 232 -9.18 -1.03 -10.65
N PHE A 233 -9.73 -1.98 -11.39
CA PHE A 233 -8.94 -2.98 -12.11
C PHE A 233 -7.94 -2.31 -13.08
N THR A 234 -8.41 -1.36 -13.89
CA THR A 234 -7.56 -0.63 -14.83
C THR A 234 -6.45 0.15 -14.10
N CYS A 235 -6.81 0.84 -13.01
CA CYS A 235 -5.86 1.57 -12.19
C CYS A 235 -4.80 0.63 -11.57
N GLY A 236 -5.24 -0.50 -11.00
CA GLY A 236 -4.36 -1.51 -10.41
C GLY A 236 -3.41 -2.12 -11.43
N PHE A 237 -3.89 -2.45 -12.62
CA PHE A 237 -3.06 -2.96 -13.71
C PHE A 237 -1.94 -1.98 -14.09
N GLN A 238 -2.31 -0.71 -14.33
CA GLN A 238 -1.36 0.34 -14.71
C GLN A 238 -0.31 0.59 -13.64
N LEU A 239 -0.74 0.72 -12.38
CA LEU A 239 0.18 0.96 -11.26
C LEU A 239 1.16 -0.19 -11.09
N GLN A 240 0.68 -1.43 -11.15
CA GLN A 240 1.51 -2.61 -10.94
C GLN A 240 2.49 -2.81 -12.11
N PHE A 241 2.04 -2.62 -13.34
CA PHE A 241 2.90 -2.67 -14.51
C PHE A 241 4.09 -1.69 -14.39
N ILE A 242 3.81 -0.43 -14.06
CA ILE A 242 4.84 0.60 -13.92
C ILE A 242 5.78 0.27 -12.76
N THR A 243 5.27 -0.03 -11.57
CA THR A 243 6.13 -0.23 -10.39
C THR A 243 7.01 -1.46 -10.47
N VAL A 244 6.58 -2.51 -11.17
CA VAL A 244 7.34 -3.76 -11.29
C VAL A 244 8.30 -3.76 -12.48
N HIS A 245 7.82 -3.32 -13.64
CA HIS A 245 8.58 -3.49 -14.88
C HIS A 245 9.39 -2.27 -15.28
N LEU A 246 9.00 -1.05 -14.91
CA LEU A 246 9.70 0.17 -15.32
C LEU A 246 11.16 0.21 -14.83
N PRO A 247 11.52 -0.13 -13.58
CA PRO A 247 12.91 -0.13 -13.15
C PRO A 247 13.79 -1.03 -14.02
N SER A 248 13.35 -2.25 -14.27
CA SER A 248 14.08 -3.22 -15.11
C SER A 248 14.16 -2.76 -16.57
N TYR A 249 13.09 -2.20 -17.11
CA TYR A 249 13.06 -1.63 -18.45
C TYR A 249 14.10 -0.50 -18.63
N LEU A 250 14.23 0.39 -17.66
CA LEU A 250 15.21 1.47 -17.70
C LEU A 250 16.64 0.95 -17.70
N VAL A 251 16.93 -0.08 -16.91
CA VAL A 251 18.23 -0.75 -16.88
C VAL A 251 18.51 -1.45 -18.23
N ASP A 252 17.54 -2.15 -18.82
CA ASP A 252 17.68 -2.77 -20.14
C ASP A 252 17.97 -1.76 -21.24
N ARG A 253 17.50 -0.51 -21.08
CA ARG A 253 17.81 0.60 -21.98
C ARG A 253 19.17 1.27 -21.69
N GLY A 254 19.98 0.69 -20.80
CA GLY A 254 21.31 1.17 -20.46
C GLY A 254 21.33 2.36 -19.48
N LEU A 255 20.21 2.66 -18.82
CA LEU A 255 20.16 3.66 -17.76
C LEU A 255 20.61 3.03 -16.43
N SER A 256 21.14 3.85 -15.52
CA SER A 256 21.53 3.35 -14.20
C SER A 256 20.31 2.99 -13.33
N ALA A 257 20.48 2.06 -12.40
CA ALA A 257 19.45 1.69 -11.44
C ALA A 257 18.95 2.89 -10.61
N GLN A 258 19.82 3.88 -10.36
CA GLN A 258 19.47 5.12 -9.69
C GLN A 258 18.39 5.93 -10.44
N VAL A 259 18.42 5.94 -11.78
CA VAL A 259 17.35 6.58 -12.57
C VAL A 259 16.03 5.88 -12.31
N GLY A 260 16.00 4.54 -12.26
CA GLY A 260 14.83 3.78 -11.86
C GLY A 260 14.33 4.15 -10.46
N GLY A 261 15.26 4.23 -9.48
CA GLY A 261 14.96 4.63 -8.10
C GLY A 261 14.29 6.01 -8.03
N TRP A 262 14.89 7.01 -8.66
CA TRP A 262 14.33 8.36 -8.68
C TRP A 262 13.04 8.47 -9.47
N THR A 263 12.86 7.67 -10.53
CA THR A 263 11.61 7.64 -11.29
C THR A 263 10.46 7.14 -10.41
N ILE A 264 10.63 6.02 -9.71
CA ILE A 264 9.60 5.49 -8.80
C ILE A 264 9.37 6.45 -7.61
N ALA A 265 10.43 7.07 -7.08
CA ALA A 265 10.30 8.08 -6.04
C ALA A 265 9.46 9.29 -6.53
N THR A 266 9.74 9.80 -7.72
CA THR A 266 8.99 10.91 -8.32
C THR A 266 7.51 10.56 -8.50
N ILE A 267 7.19 9.34 -8.96
CA ILE A 267 5.81 8.86 -9.03
C ILE A 267 5.15 8.88 -7.63
N GLY A 268 5.86 8.43 -6.59
CA GLY A 268 5.38 8.49 -5.21
C GLY A 268 5.10 9.93 -4.76
N LEU A 269 5.98 10.87 -5.06
CA LEU A 269 5.82 12.28 -4.73
C LEU A 269 4.58 12.90 -5.42
N PHE A 270 4.43 12.68 -6.72
CA PHE A 270 3.26 13.18 -7.45
C PHE A 270 1.97 12.48 -7.03
N ASN A 271 2.04 11.23 -6.58
CA ASN A 271 0.89 10.55 -6.00
C ASN A 271 0.41 11.20 -4.68
N ILE A 272 1.34 11.74 -3.86
CA ILE A 272 0.98 12.55 -2.68
C ILE A 272 0.21 13.79 -3.13
N VAL A 273 0.75 14.54 -4.09
CA VAL A 273 0.10 15.76 -4.62
C VAL A 273 -1.29 15.43 -5.17
N GLY A 274 -1.39 14.36 -5.97
CA GLY A 274 -2.66 13.91 -6.55
C GLY A 274 -3.68 13.53 -5.48
N SER A 275 -3.27 12.76 -4.47
CA SER A 275 -4.15 12.31 -3.39
C SER A 275 -4.65 13.47 -2.52
N VAL A 276 -3.77 14.40 -2.15
CA VAL A 276 -4.15 15.60 -1.38
C VAL A 276 -5.09 16.48 -2.19
N SER A 277 -4.77 16.71 -3.46
CA SER A 277 -5.61 17.51 -4.36
C SER A 277 -7.00 16.89 -4.56
N ALA A 278 -7.05 15.57 -4.78
CA ALA A 278 -8.32 14.85 -4.96
C ALA A 278 -9.18 14.90 -3.68
N GLY A 279 -8.57 14.71 -2.51
CA GLY A 279 -9.27 14.80 -1.23
C GLY A 279 -9.81 16.20 -0.97
N TRP A 280 -8.99 17.24 -1.19
CA TRP A 280 -9.40 18.63 -1.00
C TRP A 280 -10.49 19.06 -1.99
N LEU A 281 -10.29 18.80 -3.27
CA LEU A 281 -11.28 19.12 -4.31
C LEU A 281 -12.59 18.34 -4.12
N GLY A 282 -12.49 17.06 -3.75
CA GLY A 282 -13.68 16.23 -3.48
C GLY A 282 -14.51 16.77 -2.33
N GLY A 283 -13.87 17.17 -1.22
CA GLY A 283 -14.52 17.81 -0.08
C GLY A 283 -15.14 19.14 -0.47
N LEU A 284 -14.37 20.02 -1.12
CA LEU A 284 -14.84 21.35 -1.54
C LEU A 284 -16.04 21.29 -2.49
N VAL A 285 -16.01 20.35 -3.45
CA VAL A 285 -17.11 20.17 -4.40
C VAL A 285 -18.35 19.65 -3.68
N PHE A 286 -18.19 18.66 -2.80
CA PHE A 286 -19.31 18.13 -2.03
C PHE A 286 -19.94 19.19 -1.11
N ASP A 287 -19.13 19.96 -0.41
CA ASP A 287 -19.60 21.02 0.50
C ASP A 287 -20.40 22.10 -0.26
N ARG A 288 -20.04 22.39 -1.52
CA ARG A 288 -20.73 23.39 -2.33
C ARG A 288 -21.93 22.86 -3.11
N THR A 289 -21.92 21.61 -3.51
CA THR A 289 -22.93 21.06 -4.44
C THR A 289 -23.82 19.97 -3.83
N GLY A 290 -23.45 19.43 -2.67
CA GLY A 290 -24.11 18.28 -2.05
C GLY A 290 -23.98 16.97 -2.86
N SER A 291 -23.09 16.94 -3.88
CA SER A 291 -22.97 15.80 -4.80
C SER A 291 -21.53 15.55 -5.22
N TYR A 292 -21.19 14.28 -5.44
CA TYR A 292 -19.91 13.87 -6.01
C TYR A 292 -19.90 13.79 -7.53
N THR A 293 -20.99 14.14 -8.21
CA THR A 293 -21.12 14.01 -9.68
C THR A 293 -19.99 14.72 -10.44
N MET A 294 -19.64 15.93 -10.02
CA MET A 294 -18.55 16.71 -10.63
C MET A 294 -17.18 16.06 -10.38
N VAL A 295 -16.98 15.42 -9.22
CA VAL A 295 -15.74 14.68 -8.91
C VAL A 295 -15.59 13.47 -9.83
N TRP A 296 -16.68 12.77 -10.18
CA TRP A 296 -16.65 11.68 -11.16
C TRP A 296 -16.28 12.18 -12.56
N TRP A 297 -16.80 13.32 -13.00
CA TRP A 297 -16.39 13.90 -14.27
C TRP A 297 -14.92 14.30 -14.30
N LEU A 298 -14.40 14.86 -13.20
CA LEU A 298 -12.96 15.14 -13.07
C LEU A 298 -12.13 13.85 -13.13
N ALA A 299 -12.55 12.78 -12.48
CA ALA A 299 -11.86 11.50 -12.54
C ALA A 299 -11.82 10.93 -13.98
N ILE A 300 -12.92 11.03 -14.73
CA ILE A 300 -12.99 10.64 -16.14
C ILE A 300 -12.02 11.49 -16.97
N LEU A 301 -12.04 12.81 -16.78
CA LEU A 301 -11.16 13.74 -17.49
C LEU A 301 -9.67 13.39 -17.26
N PHE A 302 -9.27 13.16 -16.00
CA PHE A 302 -7.89 12.75 -15.69
C PHE A 302 -7.54 11.39 -16.29
N GLY A 303 -8.47 10.44 -16.33
CA GLY A 303 -8.30 9.15 -16.99
C GLY A 303 -8.04 9.30 -18.50
N VAL A 304 -8.82 10.11 -19.18
CA VAL A 304 -8.65 10.42 -20.62
C VAL A 304 -7.31 11.14 -20.84
N LEU A 305 -6.99 12.15 -20.04
CA LEU A 305 -5.71 12.87 -20.13
C LEU A 305 -4.53 11.91 -19.93
N SER A 306 -4.61 11.00 -18.97
CA SER A 306 -3.58 9.98 -18.76
C SER A 306 -3.40 9.11 -20.00
N ALA A 307 -4.49 8.63 -20.62
CA ALA A 307 -4.43 7.84 -21.85
C ALA A 307 -3.78 8.63 -23.00
N LEU A 308 -4.17 9.88 -23.20
CA LEU A 308 -3.61 10.74 -24.24
C LEU A 308 -2.12 11.04 -24.04
N ILE A 309 -1.68 11.26 -22.78
CA ILE A 309 -0.27 11.51 -22.45
C ILE A 309 0.58 10.25 -22.70
N ASN A 310 0.01 9.06 -22.49
CA ASN A 310 0.73 7.81 -22.70
C ASN A 310 0.83 7.41 -24.19
N MET A 311 -0.07 7.87 -25.07
CA MET A 311 -0.07 7.52 -26.50
C MET A 311 1.24 7.86 -27.25
N PRO A 312 1.89 9.02 -27.05
CA PRO A 312 3.11 9.37 -27.77
C PRO A 312 4.38 8.75 -27.19
N ILE A 313 4.29 7.91 -26.15
CA ILE A 313 5.47 7.25 -25.60
C ILE A 313 6.01 6.23 -26.62
N VAL A 314 7.20 6.52 -27.15
CA VAL A 314 7.87 5.68 -28.15
C VAL A 314 9.05 4.97 -27.50
N GLU A 315 9.14 3.67 -27.66
CA GLU A 315 10.25 2.84 -27.18
C GLU A 315 11.50 2.99 -28.06
N LYS A 316 12.14 4.18 -28.03
CA LYS A 316 13.43 4.38 -28.72
C LYS A 316 14.59 4.34 -27.71
N PRO A 317 15.76 3.75 -28.09
CA PRO A 317 16.95 3.86 -27.26
C PRO A 317 17.35 5.32 -27.05
N VAL A 318 17.67 5.68 -25.80
CA VAL A 318 18.23 7.02 -25.52
C VAL A 318 19.66 7.04 -26.05
N ALA A 319 19.91 7.81 -27.11
CA ALA A 319 21.26 8.05 -27.60
C ALA A 319 22.03 8.88 -26.54
N ARG A 320 22.99 8.24 -25.85
CA ARG A 320 23.93 8.99 -25.00
C ARG A 320 24.94 9.67 -25.91
N VAL A 321 25.03 10.99 -25.82
CA VAL A 321 26.23 11.71 -26.30
C VAL A 321 27.39 11.17 -25.47
N ALA A 322 28.32 10.46 -26.11
CA ALA A 322 29.54 9.98 -25.44
C ALA A 322 30.22 11.18 -24.79
N ALA A 323 30.44 11.14 -23.48
CA ALA A 323 31.25 12.14 -22.82
C ALA A 323 32.65 12.10 -23.48
N VAL A 324 33.03 13.21 -24.14
CA VAL A 324 34.39 13.38 -24.68
C VAL A 324 35.34 13.28 -23.49
N PRO A 325 36.27 12.32 -23.46
CA PRO A 325 37.26 12.28 -22.39
C PRO A 325 38.08 13.56 -22.46
N ALA A 326 38.19 14.25 -21.32
CA ALA A 326 39.04 15.44 -21.13
C ALA A 326 40.52 15.02 -21.02
#